data_13d71e94f800ae8fc7addbe0289ce2ea
#
_entry.id   13d71e94f800ae8fc7addbe0289ce2ea
#
_cell.length_a   1.000
_cell.length_b   1.000
_cell.length_c   1.000
_cell.angle_alpha   90.00
_cell.angle_beta   90.00
_cell.angle_gamma   90.00
#
_symmetry.space_group_name_H-M   'P 1'
#
loop_
_entity.id
_entity.type
_entity.pdbx_description
1 polymer ?
#
loop_
_entity_poly.entity_id
_entity_poly.type
_entity_poly.pdbx_seq_one_letter_code
_entity_poly.pdbx_strand_id
1 'polypeptide(L)'
;MDCKEIDIQNYKEEIQLCGLKLAKEKANSFIEQHRKLIFEKMNFNKVVNLGAIDGEDLRLIFLKQDLQEQDFPEKWPKDLVDDIYKNNLSVITQKCYLTLDNYSSIELLSKLIPCGIPIPTGYEIVGHIAHFNLTHQQLPYKKIIGETILHKNKCIKTVVNKLEKLHNVYRTPELEVIAGENNLETIHKEGKFVFHLNFEKVYWCSRLQVERDRILSYLKPNQTALDLFCGIGPFSIRAAKMGCNVICNDLNPHAYDYLLINRNKNKVEDKLLCFNNDARKVVDIILNPISVKKYPKNFQHFDHVYMNLPVNNIEFCDVFLGLLKKSDPEIWKTDNLPIIHATGFVKQSSYEDCISEIEIRIKKTLPNFVKESILQFQVIKNVNPHLQMFCMSFPLSIEDALSDPSKAYQYIKPEREEESLPLIK
;
A
#
# COMPACT_ATOMS: atom_id res chain seq x y z
N MET A 1 -23.74 14.00 -20.60
CA MET A 1 -24.76 13.07 -20.08
C MET A 1 -24.77 13.26 -18.57
N ASP A 2 -25.88 13.75 -18.04
CA ASP A 2 -26.05 13.98 -16.62
C ASP A 2 -25.84 12.65 -15.89
N CYS A 3 -24.82 12.59 -15.03
CA CYS A 3 -24.67 11.52 -14.08
C CYS A 3 -25.88 11.60 -13.15
N LYS A 4 -26.92 10.79 -13.40
CA LYS A 4 -28.00 10.61 -12.43
C LYS A 4 -27.33 10.26 -11.12
N GLU A 5 -27.59 11.03 -10.06
CA GLU A 5 -27.22 10.63 -8.70
C GLU A 5 -27.92 9.30 -8.42
N ILE A 6 -27.18 8.21 -8.62
CA ILE A 6 -27.66 6.89 -8.29
C ILE A 6 -27.57 6.80 -6.77
N ASP A 7 -28.70 6.77 -6.12
CA ASP A 7 -28.79 6.48 -4.70
C ASP A 7 -28.41 5.00 -4.46
N ILE A 8 -27.12 4.80 -4.19
CA ILE A 8 -26.59 3.45 -3.94
C ILE A 8 -27.32 2.78 -2.77
N GLN A 9 -27.70 3.53 -1.73
CA GLN A 9 -28.29 2.94 -0.53
C GLN A 9 -29.66 2.30 -0.80
N ASN A 10 -30.39 2.77 -1.78
CA ASN A 10 -31.70 2.26 -2.18
C ASN A 10 -31.68 1.40 -3.45
N TYR A 11 -30.49 0.94 -3.87
CA TYR A 11 -30.35 0.08 -5.06
C TYR A 11 -31.16 -1.20 -4.92
N LYS A 12 -32.09 -1.41 -5.83
CA LYS A 12 -32.87 -2.65 -5.99
C LYS A 12 -33.03 -2.97 -7.46
N GLU A 13 -32.71 -4.20 -7.83
CA GLU A 13 -32.92 -4.74 -9.16
C GLU A 13 -34.02 -5.81 -9.09
N GLU A 14 -35.13 -5.60 -9.80
CA GLU A 14 -36.16 -6.59 -9.93
C GLU A 14 -35.74 -7.65 -10.94
N ILE A 15 -35.80 -8.91 -10.56
CA ILE A 15 -35.57 -10.07 -11.41
C ILE A 15 -36.73 -11.05 -11.30
N GLN A 16 -36.99 -11.78 -12.37
CA GLN A 16 -37.93 -12.88 -12.36
C GLN A 16 -37.15 -14.19 -12.34
N LEU A 17 -37.49 -15.09 -11.41
CA LEU A 17 -36.88 -16.40 -11.29
C LEU A 17 -37.95 -17.46 -11.30
N CYS A 18 -37.70 -18.56 -12.04
CA CYS A 18 -38.44 -19.77 -11.87
C CYS A 18 -38.00 -20.47 -10.60
N GLY A 19 -38.96 -20.99 -9.87
CA GLY A 19 -38.73 -21.79 -8.68
C GLY A 19 -39.55 -23.09 -8.73
N LEU A 20 -39.02 -24.09 -8.06
CA LEU A 20 -39.66 -25.39 -7.91
C LEU A 20 -40.13 -25.55 -6.46
N LYS A 21 -41.44 -25.90 -6.27
CA LYS A 21 -41.98 -26.27 -4.99
C LYS A 21 -41.76 -27.75 -4.75
N LEU A 22 -41.18 -28.10 -3.61
CA LEU A 22 -40.97 -29.48 -3.20
C LEU A 22 -40.93 -29.63 -1.70
N ALA A 23 -41.17 -30.85 -1.21
CA ALA A 23 -41.10 -31.18 0.20
C ALA A 23 -39.71 -30.93 0.78
N LYS A 24 -39.64 -30.47 2.01
CA LYS A 24 -38.40 -30.12 2.74
C LYS A 24 -37.37 -31.26 2.73
N GLU A 25 -37.84 -32.51 2.92
CA GLU A 25 -36.99 -33.68 2.99
C GLU A 25 -36.23 -33.94 1.67
N LYS A 26 -36.83 -33.52 0.53
CA LYS A 26 -36.28 -33.73 -0.79
C LYS A 26 -35.40 -32.54 -1.24
N ALA A 27 -35.49 -31.38 -0.55
CA ALA A 27 -34.82 -30.15 -1.01
C ALA A 27 -33.31 -30.26 -1.12
N ASN A 28 -32.65 -30.86 -0.14
CA ASN A 28 -31.19 -30.97 -0.14
C ASN A 28 -30.68 -31.91 -1.26
N SER A 29 -31.28 -33.09 -1.42
CA SER A 29 -30.89 -34.03 -2.46
C SER A 29 -31.13 -33.44 -3.87
N PHE A 30 -32.23 -32.72 -4.05
CA PHE A 30 -32.51 -32.02 -5.29
C PHE A 30 -31.46 -30.92 -5.62
N ILE A 31 -31.07 -30.12 -4.62
CA ILE A 31 -30.03 -29.09 -4.77
C ILE A 31 -28.69 -29.72 -5.14
N GLU A 32 -28.29 -30.83 -4.52
CA GLU A 32 -27.04 -31.53 -4.84
C GLU A 32 -27.04 -32.06 -6.26
N GLN A 33 -28.13 -32.70 -6.65
CA GLN A 33 -28.28 -33.28 -7.98
C GLN A 33 -28.27 -32.22 -9.09
N HIS A 34 -29.00 -31.13 -8.92
CA HIS A 34 -29.15 -30.07 -9.91
C HIS A 34 -28.37 -28.79 -9.57
N ARG A 35 -27.28 -28.89 -8.80
CA ARG A 35 -26.50 -27.76 -8.29
C ARG A 35 -26.14 -26.70 -9.35
N LYS A 36 -25.80 -27.15 -10.56
CA LYS A 36 -25.43 -26.26 -11.68
C LYS A 36 -26.60 -25.43 -12.23
N LEU A 37 -27.83 -25.82 -11.95
CA LEU A 37 -29.07 -25.17 -12.41
C LEU A 37 -29.72 -24.31 -11.35
N ILE A 38 -29.25 -24.35 -10.11
CA ILE A 38 -29.76 -23.53 -9.02
C ILE A 38 -29.24 -22.09 -9.17
N PHE A 39 -30.11 -21.12 -8.87
CA PHE A 39 -29.72 -19.72 -8.84
C PHE A 39 -28.79 -19.45 -7.66
N GLU A 40 -27.59 -18.99 -7.96
CA GLU A 40 -26.61 -18.65 -6.94
C GLU A 40 -26.19 -17.19 -7.08
N LYS A 41 -26.39 -16.42 -6.04
CA LYS A 41 -25.93 -15.06 -5.90
C LYS A 41 -25.50 -14.81 -4.45
N MET A 42 -24.48 -13.97 -4.25
CA MET A 42 -23.99 -13.63 -2.91
C MET A 42 -25.16 -13.17 -2.02
N ASN A 43 -25.24 -13.67 -0.81
CA ASN A 43 -26.29 -13.30 0.18
C ASN A 43 -27.75 -13.43 -0.33
N PHE A 44 -27.99 -14.13 -1.42
CA PHE A 44 -29.34 -14.41 -1.91
C PHE A 44 -29.83 -15.72 -1.31
N ASN A 45 -31.06 -15.69 -0.81
CA ASN A 45 -31.68 -16.90 -0.26
C ASN A 45 -32.27 -17.74 -1.39
N LYS A 46 -31.49 -18.69 -1.90
CA LYS A 46 -31.90 -19.61 -2.99
C LYS A 46 -32.99 -20.61 -2.64
N VAL A 47 -33.28 -20.75 -1.34
CA VAL A 47 -34.32 -21.63 -0.82
C VAL A 47 -35.22 -20.85 0.12
N VAL A 48 -36.49 -20.74 -0.21
CA VAL A 48 -37.49 -20.05 0.61
C VAL A 48 -38.37 -21.08 1.34
N ASN A 49 -38.59 -20.88 2.64
CA ASN A 49 -39.50 -21.67 3.43
C ASN A 49 -40.93 -21.18 3.17
N LEU A 50 -41.78 -22.05 2.64
CA LEU A 50 -43.17 -21.76 2.37
C LEU A 50 -44.08 -22.14 3.56
N GLY A 51 -43.55 -22.83 4.58
CA GLY A 51 -44.33 -23.38 5.70
C GLY A 51 -45.06 -24.66 5.33
N ALA A 52 -45.99 -25.07 6.20
CA ALA A 52 -46.83 -26.24 5.99
C ALA A 52 -48.04 -25.84 5.13
N ILE A 53 -48.18 -26.46 3.97
CA ILE A 53 -49.33 -26.33 3.07
C ILE A 53 -49.88 -27.75 2.87
N ASP A 54 -51.16 -27.94 3.13
CA ASP A 54 -51.84 -29.27 3.06
C ASP A 54 -51.15 -30.38 3.85
N GLY A 55 -50.48 -30.02 4.97
CA GLY A 55 -49.81 -30.95 5.86
C GLY A 55 -48.35 -31.28 5.48
N GLU A 56 -47.83 -30.75 4.38
CA GLU A 56 -46.42 -30.89 3.97
C GLU A 56 -45.63 -29.60 4.18
N ASP A 57 -44.42 -29.70 4.78
CA ASP A 57 -43.50 -28.58 4.93
C ASP A 57 -42.76 -28.35 3.60
N LEU A 58 -43.11 -27.28 2.90
CA LEU A 58 -42.65 -26.99 1.53
C LEU A 58 -41.51 -25.99 1.47
N ARG A 59 -40.66 -26.18 0.46
CA ARG A 59 -39.57 -25.28 0.08
C ARG A 59 -39.73 -24.86 -1.38
N LEU A 60 -39.36 -23.59 -1.65
CA LEU A 60 -39.20 -23.07 -3.01
C LEU A 60 -37.73 -22.93 -3.29
N ILE A 61 -37.24 -23.60 -4.34
CA ILE A 61 -35.85 -23.54 -4.80
C ILE A 61 -35.82 -22.77 -6.10
N PHE A 62 -35.04 -21.67 -6.14
CA PHE A 62 -34.91 -20.84 -7.33
C PHE A 62 -33.89 -21.42 -8.33
N LEU A 63 -34.28 -21.44 -9.60
CA LEU A 63 -33.47 -21.87 -10.72
C LEU A 63 -32.78 -20.66 -11.38
N LYS A 64 -31.74 -20.92 -12.17
CA LYS A 64 -31.03 -19.90 -12.94
C LYS A 64 -31.97 -19.09 -13.82
N GLN A 65 -31.62 -17.81 -14.09
CA GLN A 65 -32.42 -16.84 -14.86
C GLN A 65 -32.68 -17.27 -16.30
N ASP A 66 -31.86 -18.10 -16.89
CA ASP A 66 -32.02 -18.64 -18.23
C ASP A 66 -33.10 -19.72 -18.33
N LEU A 67 -33.57 -20.26 -17.20
CA LEU A 67 -34.67 -21.21 -17.12
C LEU A 67 -36.00 -20.47 -16.88
N GLN A 68 -36.68 -20.12 -17.95
CA GLN A 68 -37.97 -19.42 -17.90
C GLN A 68 -39.13 -20.40 -17.97
N GLU A 69 -40.24 -20.11 -17.26
CA GLU A 69 -41.44 -20.96 -17.23
C GLU A 69 -42.05 -21.19 -18.61
N GLN A 70 -42.03 -20.16 -19.45
CA GLN A 70 -42.53 -20.25 -20.84
C GLN A 70 -41.74 -21.20 -21.75
N ASP A 71 -40.50 -21.53 -21.36
CA ASP A 71 -39.60 -22.42 -22.09
C ASP A 71 -39.67 -23.88 -21.57
N PHE A 72 -40.49 -24.14 -20.55
CA PHE A 72 -40.72 -25.46 -19.99
C PHE A 72 -41.76 -26.24 -20.82
N PRO A 73 -41.54 -27.56 -21.09
CA PRO A 73 -40.31 -28.32 -20.81
C PRO A 73 -39.29 -28.32 -21.95
N GLU A 74 -39.62 -27.75 -23.12
CA GLU A 74 -38.92 -27.98 -24.39
C GLU A 74 -37.45 -27.55 -24.38
N LYS A 75 -37.14 -26.46 -23.70
CA LYS A 75 -35.77 -25.90 -23.65
C LYS A 75 -35.01 -26.18 -22.36
N TRP A 76 -35.65 -26.87 -21.42
CA TRP A 76 -35.04 -27.17 -20.13
C TRP A 76 -34.18 -28.43 -20.22
N PRO A 77 -33.12 -28.57 -19.36
CA PRO A 77 -32.36 -29.82 -19.31
C PRO A 77 -33.23 -31.04 -19.03
N LYS A 78 -33.06 -32.08 -19.83
CA LYS A 78 -33.93 -33.29 -19.79
C LYS A 78 -33.96 -33.94 -18.43
N ASP A 79 -32.82 -34.07 -17.77
CA ASP A 79 -32.68 -34.62 -16.43
C ASP A 79 -33.48 -33.84 -15.37
N LEU A 80 -33.53 -32.52 -15.48
CA LEU A 80 -34.35 -31.66 -14.60
C LEU A 80 -35.84 -31.84 -14.92
N VAL A 81 -36.23 -31.89 -16.20
CA VAL A 81 -37.62 -32.10 -16.63
C VAL A 81 -38.13 -33.45 -16.17
N ASP A 82 -37.34 -34.51 -16.32
CA ASP A 82 -37.68 -35.87 -15.90
C ASP A 82 -37.91 -35.93 -14.38
N ASP A 83 -37.07 -35.25 -13.60
CA ASP A 83 -37.20 -35.17 -12.14
C ASP A 83 -38.43 -34.37 -11.71
N ILE A 84 -38.77 -33.29 -12.43
CA ILE A 84 -39.98 -32.47 -12.17
C ILE A 84 -41.21 -33.36 -12.33
N TYR A 85 -41.33 -34.07 -13.44
CA TYR A 85 -42.47 -34.97 -13.69
C TYR A 85 -42.53 -36.15 -12.71
N LYS A 86 -41.39 -36.82 -12.48
CA LYS A 86 -41.30 -37.96 -11.55
C LYS A 86 -41.72 -37.64 -10.13
N ASN A 87 -41.37 -36.43 -9.67
CA ASN A 87 -41.67 -35.99 -8.30
C ASN A 87 -42.90 -35.09 -8.23
N ASN A 88 -43.63 -34.89 -9.33
CA ASN A 88 -44.80 -34.02 -9.45
C ASN A 88 -44.57 -32.62 -8.87
N LEU A 89 -43.42 -31.98 -9.25
CA LEU A 89 -43.04 -30.66 -8.73
C LEU A 89 -43.76 -29.58 -9.51
N SER A 90 -44.18 -28.53 -8.77
CA SER A 90 -44.80 -27.34 -9.38
C SER A 90 -43.75 -26.31 -9.75
N VAL A 91 -43.75 -25.88 -11.02
CA VAL A 91 -42.97 -24.74 -11.50
C VAL A 91 -43.77 -23.46 -11.24
N ILE A 92 -43.12 -22.47 -10.68
CA ILE A 92 -43.74 -21.13 -10.43
C ILE A 92 -42.72 -20.04 -10.77
N THR A 93 -43.20 -18.96 -11.34
CA THR A 93 -42.38 -17.75 -11.52
C THR A 93 -42.63 -16.76 -10.41
N GLN A 94 -41.55 -16.25 -9.80
CA GLN A 94 -41.61 -15.28 -8.72
C GLN A 94 -40.75 -14.06 -9.01
N LYS A 95 -41.25 -12.87 -8.69
CA LYS A 95 -40.46 -11.63 -8.64
C LYS A 95 -39.56 -11.64 -7.42
N CYS A 96 -38.30 -11.45 -7.64
CA CYS A 96 -37.26 -11.35 -6.63
C CYS A 96 -36.55 -10.01 -6.73
N TYR A 97 -35.94 -9.56 -5.64
CA TYR A 97 -35.18 -8.31 -5.63
C TYR A 97 -33.75 -8.57 -5.22
N LEU A 98 -32.81 -8.15 -6.06
CA LEU A 98 -31.40 -8.12 -5.73
C LEU A 98 -31.04 -6.73 -5.18
N THR A 99 -30.29 -6.70 -4.12
CA THR A 99 -29.78 -5.50 -3.46
C THR A 99 -28.27 -5.39 -3.65
N LEU A 100 -27.68 -4.32 -3.16
CA LEU A 100 -26.22 -4.18 -3.15
C LEU A 100 -25.52 -5.43 -2.60
N ASP A 101 -26.06 -6.03 -1.53
CA ASP A 101 -25.44 -7.17 -0.85
C ASP A 101 -25.32 -8.43 -1.72
N ASN A 102 -26.09 -8.48 -2.80
CA ASN A 102 -26.08 -9.61 -3.73
C ASN A 102 -24.99 -9.54 -4.80
N TYR A 103 -24.17 -8.49 -4.83
CA TYR A 103 -23.12 -8.27 -5.81
C TYR A 103 -21.75 -8.11 -5.14
N SER A 104 -20.69 -8.52 -5.81
CA SER A 104 -19.33 -8.07 -5.48
C SER A 104 -19.14 -6.59 -5.83
N SER A 105 -18.11 -5.94 -5.31
CA SER A 105 -17.80 -4.55 -5.66
C SER A 105 -17.60 -4.36 -7.16
N ILE A 106 -16.91 -5.30 -7.81
CA ILE A 106 -16.63 -5.25 -9.25
C ILE A 106 -17.91 -5.39 -10.06
N GLU A 107 -18.76 -6.39 -9.74
CA GLU A 107 -20.03 -6.60 -10.42
C GLU A 107 -20.96 -5.38 -10.30
N LEU A 108 -21.02 -4.80 -9.08
CA LEU A 108 -21.85 -3.62 -8.84
C LEU A 108 -21.36 -2.42 -9.63
N LEU A 109 -20.06 -2.12 -9.58
CA LEU A 109 -19.47 -1.03 -10.34
C LEU A 109 -19.63 -1.23 -11.86
N SER A 110 -19.53 -2.48 -12.35
CA SER A 110 -19.78 -2.78 -13.78
C SER A 110 -21.22 -2.53 -14.22
N LYS A 111 -22.18 -2.56 -13.28
CA LYS A 111 -23.59 -2.21 -13.57
C LYS A 111 -23.84 -0.69 -13.50
N LEU A 112 -23.13 0.01 -12.62
CA LEU A 112 -23.36 1.42 -12.31
C LEU A 112 -22.52 2.37 -13.16
N ILE A 113 -21.37 1.92 -13.64
CA ILE A 113 -20.46 2.70 -14.49
C ILE A 113 -20.69 2.31 -15.95
N PRO A 114 -20.77 3.27 -16.89
CA PRO A 114 -21.01 2.99 -18.29
C PRO A 114 -19.97 2.05 -18.91
N CYS A 115 -20.44 1.21 -19.84
CA CYS A 115 -19.59 0.33 -20.63
C CYS A 115 -18.48 1.12 -21.34
N GLY A 116 -17.24 0.60 -21.30
CA GLY A 116 -16.05 1.24 -21.90
C GLY A 116 -15.20 2.04 -20.90
N ILE A 117 -15.69 2.28 -19.68
CA ILE A 117 -14.89 2.88 -18.61
C ILE A 117 -14.28 1.76 -17.77
N PRO A 118 -12.93 1.71 -17.59
CA PRO A 118 -12.30 0.69 -16.78
C PRO A 118 -12.78 0.73 -15.32
N ILE A 119 -13.18 -0.40 -14.79
CA ILE A 119 -13.57 -0.51 -13.38
C ILE A 119 -12.28 -0.54 -12.52
N PRO A 120 -12.19 0.26 -11.44
CA PRO A 120 -11.03 0.21 -10.56
C PRO A 120 -11.02 -1.14 -9.82
N THR A 121 -9.96 -1.93 -10.03
CA THR A 121 -9.83 -3.28 -9.47
C THR A 121 -9.00 -3.34 -8.20
N GLY A 122 -8.28 -2.26 -7.85
CA GLY A 122 -7.42 -2.21 -6.69
C GLY A 122 -7.43 -0.86 -5.98
N TYR A 123 -7.26 -0.93 -4.67
CA TYR A 123 -7.02 0.21 -3.78
C TYR A 123 -6.13 -0.24 -2.64
N GLU A 124 -5.48 0.71 -1.98
CA GLU A 124 -4.69 0.42 -0.78
C GLU A 124 -5.51 0.75 0.48
N ILE A 125 -5.23 0.00 1.56
CA ILE A 125 -5.87 0.23 2.86
C ILE A 125 -4.82 0.69 3.85
N VAL A 126 -5.08 1.84 4.49
CA VAL A 126 -4.27 2.36 5.58
C VAL A 126 -5.17 2.56 6.80
N GLY A 127 -5.14 1.60 7.73
CA GLY A 127 -6.08 1.56 8.85
C GLY A 127 -7.54 1.46 8.37
N HIS A 128 -8.35 2.49 8.61
CA HIS A 128 -9.74 2.56 8.16
C HIS A 128 -9.94 3.34 6.85
N ILE A 129 -8.86 3.77 6.22
CA ILE A 129 -8.87 4.58 5.00
C ILE A 129 -8.61 3.70 3.79
N ALA A 130 -9.50 3.70 2.80
CA ALA A 130 -9.26 3.15 1.47
C ALA A 130 -8.80 4.27 0.53
N HIS A 131 -7.72 4.06 -0.19
CA HIS A 131 -7.09 5.07 -1.02
C HIS A 131 -6.97 4.60 -2.47
N PHE A 132 -7.49 5.41 -3.38
CA PHE A 132 -7.48 5.20 -4.83
C PHE A 132 -6.53 6.17 -5.54
N ASN A 133 -6.09 5.75 -6.73
CA ASN A 133 -5.53 6.59 -7.79
C ASN A 133 -6.45 6.45 -9.00
N LEU A 134 -7.53 7.22 -9.04
CA LEU A 134 -8.51 7.15 -10.11
C LEU A 134 -7.98 7.83 -11.39
N THR A 135 -8.22 7.19 -12.52
CA THR A 135 -7.93 7.77 -13.84
C THR A 135 -8.92 8.88 -14.20
N HIS A 136 -8.58 9.76 -15.14
CA HIS A 136 -9.48 10.82 -15.61
C HIS A 136 -10.85 10.29 -16.05
N GLN A 137 -10.91 9.10 -16.63
CA GLN A 137 -12.17 8.46 -17.05
C GLN A 137 -13.02 8.01 -15.85
N GLN A 138 -12.40 7.68 -14.72
CA GLN A 138 -13.06 7.21 -13.50
C GLN A 138 -13.51 8.36 -12.59
N LEU A 139 -12.86 9.53 -12.66
CA LEU A 139 -13.15 10.67 -11.79
C LEU A 139 -14.63 11.10 -11.76
N PRO A 140 -15.39 11.11 -12.89
CA PRO A 140 -16.82 11.42 -12.85
C PRO A 140 -17.64 10.47 -11.97
N TYR A 141 -17.13 9.26 -11.70
CA TYR A 141 -17.81 8.21 -10.95
C TYR A 141 -17.21 8.00 -9.54
N LYS A 142 -16.32 8.90 -9.07
CA LYS A 142 -15.60 8.77 -7.82
C LYS A 142 -16.52 8.55 -6.61
N LYS A 143 -17.68 9.24 -6.56
CA LYS A 143 -18.67 9.10 -5.48
C LYS A 143 -19.25 7.67 -5.46
N ILE A 144 -19.70 7.17 -6.61
CA ILE A 144 -20.24 5.80 -6.75
C ILE A 144 -19.19 4.75 -6.35
N ILE A 145 -17.94 4.94 -6.79
CA ILE A 145 -16.82 4.06 -6.45
C ILE A 145 -16.61 4.07 -4.94
N GLY A 146 -16.51 5.25 -4.32
CA GLY A 146 -16.28 5.40 -2.89
C GLY A 146 -17.39 4.79 -2.04
N GLU A 147 -18.65 5.09 -2.34
CA GLU A 147 -19.82 4.56 -1.61
C GLU A 147 -19.94 3.04 -1.75
N THR A 148 -19.64 2.49 -2.94
CA THR A 148 -19.59 1.04 -3.14
C THR A 148 -18.58 0.37 -2.22
N ILE A 149 -17.38 0.93 -2.09
CA ILE A 149 -16.32 0.37 -1.24
C ILE A 149 -16.69 0.47 0.24
N LEU A 150 -17.26 1.59 0.69
CA LEU A 150 -17.76 1.74 2.06
C LEU A 150 -18.82 0.70 2.41
N HIS A 151 -19.79 0.51 1.51
CA HIS A 151 -20.85 -0.47 1.73
C HIS A 151 -20.31 -1.90 1.86
N LYS A 152 -19.34 -2.24 1.01
CA LYS A 152 -18.77 -3.59 0.93
C LYS A 152 -17.74 -3.91 2.02
N ASN A 153 -17.13 -2.92 2.63
CA ASN A 153 -16.03 -3.11 3.58
C ASN A 153 -16.33 -2.38 4.91
N LYS A 154 -16.96 -3.05 5.83
CA LYS A 154 -17.35 -2.47 7.13
C LYS A 154 -16.20 -1.91 7.96
N CYS A 155 -14.95 -2.34 7.70
CA CYS A 155 -13.76 -1.82 8.36
C CYS A 155 -13.30 -0.48 7.78
N ILE A 156 -13.73 -0.13 6.56
CA ILE A 156 -13.41 1.15 5.91
C ILE A 156 -14.45 2.19 6.37
N LYS A 157 -13.95 3.36 6.78
CA LYS A 157 -14.79 4.49 7.19
C LYS A 157 -14.61 5.70 6.29
N THR A 158 -13.47 5.79 5.62
CA THR A 158 -13.10 6.90 4.76
C THR A 158 -12.55 6.35 3.45
N VAL A 159 -13.03 6.88 2.33
CA VAL A 159 -12.48 6.57 1.01
C VAL A 159 -11.94 7.84 0.40
N VAL A 160 -10.68 7.81 -0.02
CA VAL A 160 -10.00 8.96 -0.62
C VAL A 160 -9.50 8.65 -2.03
N ASN A 161 -9.45 9.67 -2.86
CA ASN A 161 -8.72 9.67 -4.11
C ASN A 161 -7.48 10.56 -3.97
N LYS A 162 -6.35 10.06 -4.42
CA LYS A 162 -5.11 10.83 -4.47
C LYS A 162 -5.14 11.76 -5.68
N LEU A 163 -4.91 13.05 -5.44
CA LEU A 163 -4.75 14.02 -6.50
C LEU A 163 -3.30 14.01 -7.01
N GLU A 164 -3.13 14.30 -8.31
CA GLU A 164 -1.84 14.08 -9.00
C GLU A 164 -0.68 14.99 -8.56
N LYS A 165 -0.88 15.90 -7.60
CA LYS A 165 0.11 16.92 -7.24
C LYS A 165 0.86 16.58 -5.97
N LEU A 166 2.16 16.24 -6.10
CA LEU A 166 3.13 16.17 -5.01
C LEU A 166 4.07 17.40 -5.11
N HIS A 167 3.54 18.60 -4.84
CA HIS A 167 4.32 19.83 -4.99
C HIS A 167 4.87 20.39 -3.66
N ASN A 168 4.75 19.66 -2.55
CA ASN A 168 5.25 20.14 -1.27
C ASN A 168 6.59 19.50 -0.89
N VAL A 169 7.37 20.22 -0.07
CA VAL A 169 8.69 19.80 0.41
C VAL A 169 8.65 18.48 1.16
N TYR A 170 7.54 18.15 1.81
CA TYR A 170 7.36 16.96 2.64
C TYR A 170 6.83 15.74 1.87
N ARG A 171 6.51 15.90 0.57
CA ARG A 171 5.96 14.84 -0.30
C ARG A 171 4.70 14.17 0.25
N THR A 172 3.91 14.93 0.98
CA THR A 172 2.61 14.46 1.46
C THR A 172 1.60 14.42 0.31
N PRO A 173 0.71 13.42 0.28
CA PRO A 173 -0.29 13.32 -0.77
C PRO A 173 -1.33 14.43 -0.61
N GLU A 174 -1.79 14.99 -1.72
CA GLU A 174 -3.02 15.77 -1.75
C GLU A 174 -4.17 14.78 -1.94
N LEU A 175 -5.13 14.78 -1.00
CA LEU A 175 -6.20 13.79 -0.92
C LEU A 175 -7.56 14.46 -1.05
N GLU A 176 -8.45 13.83 -1.80
CA GLU A 176 -9.86 14.20 -1.84
C GLU A 176 -10.68 13.08 -1.17
N VAL A 177 -11.47 13.41 -0.15
CA VAL A 177 -12.43 12.45 0.41
C VAL A 177 -13.59 12.30 -0.56
N ILE A 178 -13.76 11.09 -1.10
CA ILE A 178 -14.80 10.79 -2.11
C ILE A 178 -16.02 10.07 -1.52
N ALA A 179 -15.87 9.46 -0.32
CA ALA A 179 -16.98 8.89 0.44
C ALA A 179 -16.61 8.67 1.91
N GLY A 180 -17.61 8.63 2.78
CA GLY A 180 -17.48 8.34 4.21
C GLY A 180 -17.13 9.54 5.07
N GLU A 181 -16.47 9.28 6.20
CA GLU A 181 -16.08 10.28 7.18
C GLU A 181 -14.89 11.10 6.66
N ASN A 182 -14.87 12.41 6.91
CA ASN A 182 -13.68 13.24 6.67
C ASN A 182 -12.71 13.11 7.85
N ASN A 183 -12.15 11.91 8.00
CA ASN A 183 -11.18 11.61 9.05
C ASN A 183 -9.97 10.89 8.47
N LEU A 184 -8.84 11.59 8.42
CA LEU A 184 -7.57 11.10 7.88
C LEU A 184 -6.58 10.69 8.97
N GLU A 185 -6.95 10.82 10.25
CA GLU A 185 -6.24 10.24 11.39
C GLU A 185 -6.52 8.74 11.45
N THR A 186 -5.48 7.92 11.45
CA THR A 186 -5.66 6.47 11.42
C THR A 186 -4.57 5.72 12.17
N ILE A 187 -4.83 4.43 12.41
CA ILE A 187 -3.88 3.49 13.00
C ILE A 187 -3.68 2.36 12.01
N HIS A 188 -2.46 2.21 11.52
CA HIS A 188 -2.07 1.12 10.65
C HIS A 188 -1.28 0.06 11.40
N LYS A 189 -1.55 -1.21 11.13
CA LYS A 189 -0.85 -2.35 11.75
C LYS A 189 -0.03 -3.09 10.71
N GLU A 190 1.28 -3.24 10.97
CA GLU A 190 2.18 -4.11 10.20
C GLU A 190 2.69 -5.23 11.12
N GLY A 191 2.09 -6.41 11.04
CA GLY A 191 2.39 -7.49 11.96
C GLY A 191 2.11 -7.10 13.42
N LYS A 192 3.15 -7.12 14.26
CA LYS A 192 3.07 -6.73 15.68
C LYS A 192 3.25 -5.23 15.94
N PHE A 193 3.56 -4.45 14.91
CA PHE A 193 3.82 -3.02 15.03
C PHE A 193 2.57 -2.19 14.78
N VAL A 194 2.46 -1.08 15.51
CA VAL A 194 1.31 -0.16 15.43
C VAL A 194 1.83 1.22 15.06
N PHE A 195 1.28 1.80 13.99
CA PHE A 195 1.64 3.11 13.49
C PHE A 195 0.43 4.03 13.48
N HIS A 196 0.48 5.10 14.27
CA HIS A 196 -0.47 6.21 14.23
C HIS A 196 0.01 7.20 13.17
N LEU A 197 -0.89 7.72 12.37
CA LEU A 197 -0.58 8.71 11.36
C LEU A 197 -1.82 9.49 10.94
N ASN A 198 -1.60 10.71 10.49
CA ASN A 198 -2.55 11.42 9.63
C ASN A 198 -2.12 11.23 8.17
N PHE A 199 -2.96 10.59 7.37
CA PHE A 199 -2.59 10.17 6.01
C PHE A 199 -2.41 11.34 5.02
N GLU A 200 -2.92 12.53 5.35
CA GLU A 200 -2.71 13.75 4.57
C GLU A 200 -1.39 14.46 4.95
N LYS A 201 -0.96 14.37 6.23
CA LYS A 201 0.17 15.14 6.75
C LYS A 201 1.50 14.45 6.65
N VAL A 202 1.50 13.12 6.41
CA VAL A 202 2.72 12.32 6.35
C VAL A 202 2.73 11.41 5.14
N TYR A 203 3.93 11.09 4.65
CA TYR A 203 4.09 10.05 3.62
C TYR A 203 3.93 8.66 4.24
N TRP A 204 3.13 7.83 3.61
CA TRP A 204 3.01 6.40 3.93
C TRP A 204 2.92 5.54 2.67
N CYS A 205 3.62 4.39 2.67
CA CYS A 205 3.54 3.39 1.61
C CYS A 205 3.70 1.97 2.20
N SER A 206 2.59 1.23 2.24
CA SER A 206 2.57 -0.14 2.78
C SER A 206 3.41 -1.11 1.95
N ARG A 207 3.51 -0.89 0.63
CA ARG A 207 4.25 -1.75 -0.30
C ARG A 207 5.77 -1.80 -0.03
N LEU A 208 6.30 -0.84 0.72
CA LEU A 208 7.72 -0.82 1.09
C LEU A 208 8.04 -1.73 2.29
N GLN A 209 7.06 -2.43 2.85
CA GLN A 209 7.28 -3.32 3.99
C GLN A 209 8.32 -4.40 3.68
N VAL A 210 8.18 -5.09 2.56
CA VAL A 210 9.11 -6.18 2.14
C VAL A 210 10.54 -5.65 2.02
N GLU A 211 10.71 -4.45 1.44
CA GLU A 211 12.03 -3.83 1.33
C GLU A 211 12.60 -3.44 2.69
N ARG A 212 11.79 -2.88 3.58
CA ARG A 212 12.21 -2.60 4.96
C ARG A 212 12.68 -3.87 5.68
N ASP A 213 11.94 -4.97 5.55
CA ASP A 213 12.30 -6.26 6.13
C ASP A 213 13.62 -6.80 5.56
N ARG A 214 13.83 -6.62 4.27
CA ARG A 214 15.09 -7.00 3.61
C ARG A 214 16.28 -6.21 4.17
N ILE A 215 16.18 -4.88 4.31
CA ILE A 215 17.26 -4.07 4.88
C ILE A 215 17.48 -4.42 6.36
N LEU A 216 16.41 -4.62 7.11
CA LEU A 216 16.51 -5.05 8.51
C LEU A 216 17.29 -6.37 8.69
N SER A 217 17.29 -7.27 7.71
CA SER A 217 18.04 -8.53 7.78
C SER A 217 19.56 -8.35 7.77
N TYR A 218 20.07 -7.18 7.38
CA TYR A 218 21.51 -6.86 7.47
C TYR A 218 21.93 -6.42 8.88
N LEU A 219 21.01 -5.94 9.69
CA LEU A 219 21.27 -5.38 11.01
C LEU A 219 21.34 -6.49 12.06
N LYS A 220 22.25 -6.33 13.01
CA LYS A 220 22.39 -7.22 14.16
C LYS A 220 22.05 -6.46 15.45
N PRO A 221 21.56 -7.14 16.51
CA PRO A 221 21.36 -6.51 17.81
C PRO A 221 22.63 -5.76 18.29
N ASN A 222 22.43 -4.62 18.94
CA ASN A 222 23.45 -3.69 19.42
C ASN A 222 24.19 -2.87 18.34
N GLN A 223 23.98 -3.13 17.06
CA GLN A 223 24.40 -2.19 16.03
C GLN A 223 23.56 -0.92 16.05
N THR A 224 24.11 0.15 15.49
CA THR A 224 23.40 1.44 15.35
C THR A 224 23.11 1.73 13.89
N ALA A 225 21.86 2.05 13.60
CA ALA A 225 21.44 2.51 12.27
C ALA A 225 21.18 4.02 12.28
N LEU A 226 21.51 4.68 11.17
CA LEU A 226 21.15 6.05 10.86
C LEU A 226 20.03 6.06 9.80
N ASP A 227 18.84 6.54 10.15
CA ASP A 227 17.69 6.66 9.25
C ASP A 227 17.39 8.16 9.02
N LEU A 228 17.92 8.72 7.94
CA LEU A 228 17.88 10.16 7.67
C LEU A 228 16.51 10.69 7.23
N PHE A 229 15.63 9.82 6.74
CA PHE A 229 14.31 10.16 6.20
C PHE A 229 13.25 9.20 6.74
N CYS A 230 13.16 9.13 8.08
CA CYS A 230 12.49 8.04 8.78
C CYS A 230 10.95 8.10 8.70
N GLY A 231 10.36 9.23 8.26
CA GLY A 231 8.93 9.41 8.31
C GLY A 231 8.40 9.21 9.74
N ILE A 232 7.33 8.46 9.87
CA ILE A 232 6.73 8.11 11.17
C ILE A 232 7.42 6.90 11.85
N GLY A 233 8.56 6.46 11.35
CA GLY A 233 9.42 5.43 11.93
C GLY A 233 9.19 3.98 11.51
N PRO A 234 8.66 3.64 10.31
CA PRO A 234 8.36 2.23 9.98
C PRO A 234 9.60 1.33 9.88
N PHE A 235 10.76 1.85 9.52
CA PHE A 235 12.03 1.14 9.59
C PHE A 235 12.65 1.26 10.99
N SER A 236 12.82 2.49 11.49
CA SER A 236 13.52 2.80 12.74
C SER A 236 12.95 2.06 13.95
N ILE A 237 11.62 2.00 14.09
CA ILE A 237 10.94 1.30 15.19
C ILE A 237 11.16 -0.22 15.10
N ARG A 238 11.16 -0.78 13.92
CA ARG A 238 11.39 -2.22 13.72
C ARG A 238 12.85 -2.59 14.02
N ALA A 239 13.82 -1.79 13.59
CA ALA A 239 15.23 -1.94 13.91
C ALA A 239 15.46 -1.88 15.44
N ALA A 240 14.86 -0.90 16.10
CA ALA A 240 14.93 -0.77 17.56
C ALA A 240 14.35 -1.99 18.29
N LYS A 241 13.23 -2.54 17.78
CA LYS A 241 12.61 -3.75 18.35
C LYS A 241 13.44 -5.02 18.16
N MET A 242 14.35 -5.02 17.20
CA MET A 242 15.36 -6.08 17.01
C MET A 242 16.56 -5.93 17.95
N GLY A 243 16.62 -4.86 18.73
CA GLY A 243 17.72 -4.58 19.68
C GLY A 243 18.79 -3.63 19.14
N CYS A 244 18.60 -3.07 17.94
CA CYS A 244 19.47 -2.03 17.39
C CYS A 244 19.23 -0.69 18.09
N ASN A 245 20.24 0.19 18.08
CA ASN A 245 20.04 1.60 18.36
C ASN A 245 19.76 2.31 17.03
N VAL A 246 18.95 3.36 17.03
CA VAL A 246 18.63 4.07 15.78
C VAL A 246 18.68 5.58 16.02
N ILE A 247 19.49 6.24 15.21
CA ILE A 247 19.48 7.68 15.06
C ILE A 247 18.55 7.96 13.89
N CYS A 248 17.43 8.63 14.13
CA CYS A 248 16.40 8.82 13.11
C CYS A 248 16.01 10.29 12.99
N ASN A 249 15.74 10.70 11.77
CA ASN A 249 15.42 12.08 11.42
C ASN A 249 14.31 12.16 10.37
N ASP A 250 13.46 13.17 10.48
CA ASP A 250 12.60 13.60 9.38
C ASP A 250 12.47 15.14 9.38
N LEU A 251 12.44 15.71 8.19
CA LEU A 251 12.27 17.16 8.01
C LEU A 251 10.84 17.61 8.30
N ASN A 252 9.85 16.73 8.07
CA ASN A 252 8.44 17.03 8.29
C ASN A 252 8.10 16.99 9.79
N PRO A 253 7.71 18.12 10.41
CA PRO A 253 7.39 18.15 11.84
C PRO A 253 6.23 17.23 12.20
N HIS A 254 5.24 17.07 11.33
CA HIS A 254 4.14 16.12 11.58
C HIS A 254 4.63 14.66 11.58
N ALA A 255 5.56 14.31 10.69
CA ALA A 255 6.15 12.97 10.70
C ALA A 255 6.93 12.73 12.00
N TYR A 256 7.68 13.73 12.46
CA TYR A 256 8.39 13.69 13.74
C TYR A 256 7.45 13.51 14.94
N ASP A 257 6.33 14.26 15.00
CA ASP A 257 5.34 14.10 16.07
C ASP A 257 4.78 12.68 16.11
N TYR A 258 4.41 12.11 14.95
CA TYR A 258 3.96 10.73 14.86
C TYR A 258 5.07 9.72 15.16
N LEU A 259 6.33 10.00 14.79
CA LEU A 259 7.48 9.17 15.17
C LEU A 259 7.56 9.03 16.70
N LEU A 260 7.43 10.13 17.45
CA LEU A 260 7.46 10.10 18.91
C LEU A 260 6.29 9.32 19.50
N ILE A 261 5.08 9.49 18.96
CA ILE A 261 3.91 8.71 19.36
C ILE A 261 4.15 7.21 19.10
N ASN A 262 4.61 6.87 17.91
CA ASN A 262 4.82 5.48 17.48
C ASN A 262 5.96 4.81 18.22
N ARG A 263 7.04 5.53 18.54
CA ARG A 263 8.13 5.08 19.40
C ARG A 263 7.58 4.61 20.75
N ASN A 264 6.74 5.43 21.39
CA ASN A 264 6.14 5.14 22.69
C ASN A 264 5.13 3.96 22.59
N LYS A 265 4.27 3.95 21.57
CA LYS A 265 3.28 2.86 21.35
C LYS A 265 3.93 1.50 21.13
N ASN A 266 5.11 1.48 20.51
CA ASN A 266 5.87 0.25 20.28
C ASN A 266 6.91 -0.06 21.37
N LYS A 267 7.05 0.79 22.40
CA LYS A 267 7.93 0.62 23.56
C LYS A 267 9.41 0.44 23.14
N VAL A 268 9.96 1.45 22.50
CA VAL A 268 11.35 1.50 22.01
C VAL A 268 12.01 2.86 22.27
N GLU A 269 11.58 3.56 23.32
CA GLU A 269 12.00 4.95 23.63
C GLU A 269 13.49 5.07 23.89
N ASP A 270 14.09 4.09 24.54
CA ASP A 270 15.49 4.02 24.91
C ASP A 270 16.42 3.65 23.75
N LYS A 271 15.86 3.19 22.63
CA LYS A 271 16.58 2.73 21.45
C LYS A 271 16.56 3.72 20.27
N LEU A 272 15.80 4.82 20.37
CA LEU A 272 15.69 5.83 19.31
C LEU A 272 16.17 7.21 19.80
N LEU A 273 17.13 7.76 19.07
CA LEU A 273 17.51 9.17 19.14
C LEU A 273 16.86 9.91 17.95
N CYS A 274 15.84 10.72 18.21
CA CYS A 274 14.99 11.31 17.17
C CYS A 274 15.32 12.80 16.93
N PHE A 275 15.41 13.20 15.67
CA PHE A 275 15.63 14.57 15.24
C PHE A 275 14.49 15.04 14.32
N ASN A 276 14.18 16.33 14.38
CA ASN A 276 13.37 17.02 13.38
C ASN A 276 14.21 18.15 12.78
N ASN A 277 14.98 17.84 11.75
CA ASN A 277 15.89 18.81 11.15
C ASN A 277 16.19 18.46 9.69
N ASP A 278 16.91 19.35 9.01
CA ASP A 278 17.53 19.00 7.74
C ASP A 278 18.52 17.86 7.94
N ALA A 279 18.47 16.84 7.04
CA ALA A 279 19.29 15.63 7.17
C ALA A 279 20.80 15.92 7.16
N ARG A 280 21.25 16.94 6.42
CA ARG A 280 22.68 17.37 6.38
C ARG A 280 23.12 17.89 7.72
N LYS A 281 22.29 18.75 8.35
CA LYS A 281 22.58 19.26 9.70
C LYS A 281 22.64 18.15 10.74
N VAL A 282 21.80 17.13 10.64
CA VAL A 282 21.85 15.98 11.56
C VAL A 282 23.16 15.22 11.40
N VAL A 283 23.61 14.96 10.17
CA VAL A 283 24.91 14.31 9.92
C VAL A 283 26.06 15.17 10.46
N ASP A 284 26.04 16.49 10.25
CA ASP A 284 27.04 17.39 10.82
C ASP A 284 27.07 17.37 12.35
N ILE A 285 25.90 17.32 13.01
CA ILE A 285 25.82 17.22 14.48
C ILE A 285 26.43 15.91 14.99
N ILE A 286 26.13 14.77 14.32
CA ILE A 286 26.56 13.45 14.77
C ILE A 286 28.06 13.22 14.48
N LEU A 287 28.57 13.75 13.39
CA LEU A 287 29.99 13.61 13.05
C LEU A 287 30.87 14.62 13.81
N ASN A 288 30.33 15.76 14.29
CA ASN A 288 31.14 16.76 14.96
C ASN A 288 31.66 16.24 16.30
N PRO A 289 33.00 16.27 16.54
CA PRO A 289 33.64 15.69 17.74
C PRO A 289 33.16 16.26 19.09
N ILE A 290 32.67 17.50 19.09
CA ILE A 290 32.16 18.16 20.30
C ILE A 290 30.69 17.84 20.53
N SER A 291 29.89 17.91 19.47
CA SER A 291 28.43 17.72 19.55
C SER A 291 28.07 16.27 19.84
N VAL A 292 28.76 15.33 19.25
CA VAL A 292 28.49 13.88 19.39
C VAL A 292 28.66 13.40 20.83
N LYS A 293 29.59 13.98 21.59
CA LYS A 293 29.83 13.62 23.00
C LYS A 293 28.68 13.98 23.95
N LYS A 294 27.72 14.78 23.50
CA LYS A 294 26.48 15.09 24.26
C LYS A 294 25.47 13.94 24.25
N TYR A 295 25.62 13.00 23.32
CA TYR A 295 24.73 11.86 23.19
C TYR A 295 25.29 10.61 23.88
N PRO A 296 24.44 9.66 24.29
CA PRO A 296 24.89 8.36 24.82
C PRO A 296 25.83 7.65 23.84
N LYS A 297 26.80 6.88 24.36
CA LYS A 297 27.85 6.23 23.56
C LYS A 297 27.31 5.39 22.39
N ASN A 298 26.17 4.71 22.60
CA ASN A 298 25.49 3.90 21.60
C ASN A 298 24.87 4.70 20.44
N PHE A 299 24.88 6.04 20.49
CA PHE A 299 24.43 6.93 19.42
C PHE A 299 25.56 7.82 18.87
N GLN A 300 26.79 7.52 19.19
CA GLN A 300 27.95 8.31 18.71
C GLN A 300 28.58 7.74 17.44
N HIS A 301 28.19 6.53 17.04
CA HIS A 301 28.64 5.83 15.85
C HIS A 301 27.43 5.18 15.17
N PHE A 302 27.50 4.87 13.90
CA PHE A 302 26.49 4.09 13.18
C PHE A 302 27.15 3.09 12.21
N ASP A 303 26.63 1.86 12.22
CA ASP A 303 27.10 0.75 11.39
C ASP A 303 26.42 0.73 10.03
N HIS A 304 25.17 1.20 10.00
CA HIS A 304 24.33 1.20 8.80
C HIS A 304 23.67 2.55 8.61
N VAL A 305 23.56 2.97 7.35
CA VAL A 305 22.77 4.15 6.95
C VAL A 305 21.63 3.67 6.08
N TYR A 306 20.41 3.98 6.43
CA TYR A 306 19.23 3.74 5.59
C TYR A 306 18.67 5.08 5.08
N MET A 307 18.56 5.21 3.78
CA MET A 307 18.03 6.40 3.12
C MET A 307 16.89 6.02 2.18
N ASN A 308 15.68 6.46 2.49
CA ASN A 308 14.51 6.23 1.67
C ASN A 308 13.84 7.54 1.24
N LEU A 309 14.57 8.32 0.43
CA LEU A 309 14.10 9.54 -0.23
C LEU A 309 14.26 9.38 -1.76
N PRO A 310 13.38 8.66 -2.46
CA PRO A 310 13.66 8.03 -3.76
C PRO A 310 14.20 8.92 -4.87
N VAL A 311 13.95 10.22 -4.83
CA VAL A 311 14.40 11.12 -5.91
C VAL A 311 15.87 11.52 -5.77
N ASN A 312 16.36 11.76 -4.54
CA ASN A 312 17.65 12.40 -4.31
C ASN A 312 18.59 11.66 -3.35
N ASN A 313 18.35 10.40 -3.03
CA ASN A 313 19.16 9.69 -2.03
C ASN A 313 20.61 9.51 -2.43
N ILE A 314 20.87 9.24 -3.71
CA ILE A 314 22.25 9.07 -4.23
C ILE A 314 23.02 10.37 -4.08
N GLU A 315 22.37 11.48 -4.36
CA GLU A 315 22.91 12.83 -4.25
C GLU A 315 23.19 13.24 -2.79
N PHE A 316 22.47 12.64 -1.83
CA PHE A 316 22.70 12.81 -0.39
C PHE A 316 23.93 12.06 0.13
N CYS A 317 24.51 11.14 -0.61
CA CYS A 317 25.72 10.43 -0.19
C CYS A 317 26.92 11.36 0.01
N ASP A 318 26.90 12.59 -0.55
CA ASP A 318 27.91 13.62 -0.34
C ASP A 318 28.17 13.98 1.13
N VAL A 319 27.17 13.79 2.02
CA VAL A 319 27.32 14.06 3.46
C VAL A 319 28.34 13.16 4.13
N PHE A 320 28.65 11.98 3.55
CA PHE A 320 29.62 11.02 4.08
C PHE A 320 31.03 11.22 3.50
N LEU A 321 31.21 12.10 2.50
CA LEU A 321 32.52 12.45 1.99
C LEU A 321 33.34 13.13 3.10
N GLY A 322 34.54 12.65 3.34
CA GLY A 322 35.41 13.14 4.40
C GLY A 322 34.94 12.82 5.82
N LEU A 323 34.14 11.74 5.99
CA LEU A 323 33.60 11.32 7.28
C LEU A 323 34.67 11.26 8.36
N LEU A 324 35.81 10.61 8.09
CA LEU A 324 36.94 10.48 9.04
C LEU A 324 37.64 11.80 9.38
N LYS A 325 37.55 12.81 8.51
CA LYS A 325 38.10 14.16 8.75
C LYS A 325 37.16 15.03 9.57
N LYS A 326 35.86 14.78 9.49
CA LYS A 326 34.82 15.54 10.19
C LYS A 326 34.55 15.00 11.58
N SER A 327 34.92 13.73 11.85
CA SER A 327 34.48 12.99 13.03
C SER A 327 35.57 12.86 14.09
N ASP A 328 35.19 12.37 15.27
CA ASP A 328 36.11 12.08 16.38
C ASP A 328 36.93 10.81 16.04
N PRO A 329 38.29 10.89 15.99
CA PRO A 329 39.13 9.75 15.64
C PRO A 329 39.15 8.66 16.73
N GLU A 330 38.67 8.92 17.94
CA GLU A 330 38.49 7.90 18.98
C GLU A 330 37.24 7.04 18.68
N ILE A 331 36.26 7.58 17.96
CA ILE A 331 34.99 6.92 17.66
C ILE A 331 35.06 6.27 16.27
N TRP A 332 35.57 7.00 15.27
CA TRP A 332 35.57 6.59 13.88
C TRP A 332 36.97 6.20 13.38
N LYS A 333 37.02 5.02 12.77
CA LYS A 333 38.26 4.44 12.23
C LYS A 333 38.01 3.84 10.85
N THR A 334 39.06 3.47 10.14
CA THR A 334 38.98 2.87 8.81
C THR A 334 38.34 1.49 8.78
N ASP A 335 38.29 0.79 9.92
CA ASP A 335 37.73 -0.56 10.07
C ASP A 335 36.28 -0.59 10.54
N ASN A 336 35.68 0.59 10.81
CA ASN A 336 34.30 0.71 11.27
C ASN A 336 33.43 1.64 10.45
N LEU A 337 33.72 1.77 9.14
CA LEU A 337 32.93 2.60 8.24
C LEU A 337 31.56 1.97 7.95
N PRO A 338 30.52 2.79 7.71
CA PRO A 338 29.13 2.28 7.60
C PRO A 338 28.86 1.63 6.25
N ILE A 339 27.87 0.73 6.25
CA ILE A 339 27.20 0.27 5.04
C ILE A 339 26.04 1.22 4.73
N ILE A 340 26.00 1.73 3.52
CA ILE A 340 24.96 2.66 3.03
C ILE A 340 23.94 1.87 2.23
N HIS A 341 22.67 1.99 2.60
CA HIS A 341 21.50 1.45 1.92
C HIS A 341 20.71 2.62 1.33
N ALA A 342 20.89 2.88 0.05
CA ALA A 342 20.26 4.02 -0.63
C ALA A 342 19.21 3.54 -1.63
N THR A 343 17.99 4.08 -1.53
CA THR A 343 16.95 3.89 -2.54
C THR A 343 17.06 4.95 -3.63
N GLY A 344 16.57 4.67 -4.81
CA GLY A 344 16.57 5.65 -5.91
C GLY A 344 15.68 5.22 -7.06
N PHE A 345 15.62 6.08 -8.07
CA PHE A 345 15.01 5.76 -9.36
C PHE A 345 16.08 5.66 -10.44
N VAL A 346 15.88 4.69 -11.33
CA VAL A 346 16.70 4.47 -12.52
C VAL A 346 15.78 4.09 -13.69
N LYS A 347 16.20 4.38 -14.91
CA LYS A 347 15.48 3.96 -16.11
C LYS A 347 15.38 2.44 -16.15
N GLN A 348 14.24 1.93 -16.61
CA GLN A 348 14.08 0.49 -16.80
C GLN A 348 14.94 0.04 -17.96
N SER A 349 15.99 -0.74 -17.69
CA SER A 349 16.98 -1.23 -18.64
C SER A 349 17.62 -2.52 -18.13
N SER A 350 18.69 -3.00 -18.78
CA SER A 350 19.46 -4.13 -18.27
C SER A 350 20.08 -3.82 -16.89
N TYR A 351 20.46 -4.87 -16.16
CA TYR A 351 21.14 -4.71 -14.86
C TYR A 351 22.41 -3.86 -15.01
N GLU A 352 23.22 -4.15 -16.02
CA GLU A 352 24.48 -3.47 -16.32
C GLU A 352 24.27 -1.98 -16.61
N ASP A 353 23.25 -1.64 -17.39
CA ASP A 353 22.92 -0.24 -17.71
C ASP A 353 22.45 0.51 -16.46
N CYS A 354 21.61 -0.13 -15.63
CA CYS A 354 21.18 0.44 -14.36
C CYS A 354 22.36 0.75 -13.45
N ILE A 355 23.27 -0.20 -13.26
CA ILE A 355 24.45 -0.02 -12.41
C ILE A 355 25.37 1.08 -12.99
N SER A 356 25.55 1.13 -14.30
CA SER A 356 26.37 2.15 -14.96
C SER A 356 25.79 3.56 -14.79
N GLU A 357 24.47 3.73 -14.92
CA GLU A 357 23.79 5.00 -14.65
C GLU A 357 23.97 5.44 -13.18
N ILE A 358 23.79 4.50 -12.26
CA ILE A 358 23.91 4.77 -10.82
C ILE A 358 25.36 5.10 -10.46
N GLU A 359 26.35 4.39 -11.01
CA GLU A 359 27.76 4.66 -10.78
C GLU A 359 28.14 6.09 -11.22
N ILE A 360 27.67 6.52 -12.38
CA ILE A 360 27.88 7.90 -12.86
C ILE A 360 27.30 8.93 -11.88
N ARG A 361 26.12 8.66 -11.32
CA ARG A 361 25.46 9.57 -10.38
C ARG A 361 26.17 9.60 -9.03
N ILE A 362 26.50 8.43 -8.47
CA ILE A 362 27.10 8.35 -7.14
C ILE A 362 28.55 8.90 -7.13
N LYS A 363 29.31 8.76 -8.20
CA LYS A 363 30.66 9.34 -8.34
C LYS A 363 30.69 10.87 -8.28
N LYS A 364 29.56 11.54 -8.49
CA LYS A 364 29.44 12.99 -8.26
C LYS A 364 29.50 13.35 -6.77
N THR A 365 29.15 12.42 -5.88
CA THR A 365 29.07 12.61 -4.43
C THR A 365 30.15 11.83 -3.69
N LEU A 366 30.48 10.64 -4.14
CA LEU A 366 31.51 9.75 -3.64
C LEU A 366 32.44 9.35 -4.80
N PRO A 367 33.48 10.17 -5.10
CA PRO A 367 34.30 10.00 -6.32
C PRO A 367 35.04 8.67 -6.42
N ASN A 368 35.36 8.03 -5.30
CA ASN A 368 36.07 6.75 -5.24
C ASN A 368 35.14 5.53 -5.20
N PHE A 369 33.81 5.73 -5.38
CA PHE A 369 32.89 4.62 -5.48
C PHE A 369 33.22 3.73 -6.69
N VAL A 370 33.22 2.43 -6.47
CA VAL A 370 33.39 1.41 -7.52
C VAL A 370 32.23 0.43 -7.48
N LYS A 371 31.70 0.07 -8.64
CA LYS A 371 30.52 -0.83 -8.74
C LYS A 371 30.76 -2.22 -8.15
N GLU A 372 32.02 -2.67 -8.11
CA GLU A 372 32.45 -3.94 -7.51
C GLU A 372 32.25 -3.96 -5.98
N SER A 373 32.12 -2.79 -5.35
CA SER A 373 31.82 -2.67 -3.91
C SER A 373 30.33 -2.86 -3.58
N ILE A 374 29.46 -2.96 -4.59
CA ILE A 374 28.03 -3.15 -4.38
C ILE A 374 27.80 -4.53 -3.74
N LEU A 375 27.33 -4.53 -2.51
CA LEU A 375 26.96 -5.76 -1.77
C LEU A 375 25.66 -6.33 -2.28
N GLN A 376 24.72 -5.46 -2.65
CA GLN A 376 23.43 -5.84 -3.21
C GLN A 376 22.79 -4.70 -3.99
N PHE A 377 22.12 -5.08 -5.08
CA PHE A 377 21.22 -4.23 -5.85
C PHE A 377 19.87 -4.95 -5.99
N GLN A 378 18.79 -4.28 -5.62
CA GLN A 378 17.43 -4.84 -5.67
C GLN A 378 16.48 -3.85 -6.32
N VAL A 379 15.80 -4.28 -7.37
CA VAL A 379 14.64 -3.56 -7.90
C VAL A 379 13.46 -3.80 -6.95
N ILE A 380 12.91 -2.72 -6.40
CA ILE A 380 11.80 -2.76 -5.43
C ILE A 380 10.47 -2.86 -6.17
N LYS A 381 10.29 -2.01 -7.17
CA LYS A 381 9.06 -1.96 -7.97
C LYS A 381 9.27 -1.21 -9.28
N ASN A 382 8.50 -1.55 -10.31
CA ASN A 382 8.33 -0.71 -11.48
C ASN A 382 7.36 0.44 -11.13
N VAL A 383 7.77 1.67 -11.41
CA VAL A 383 6.98 2.89 -11.17
C VAL A 383 6.09 3.15 -12.38
N ASN A 384 6.67 3.06 -13.56
CA ASN A 384 6.00 3.11 -14.86
C ASN A 384 6.82 2.26 -15.86
N PRO A 385 6.40 2.13 -17.14
CA PRO A 385 7.13 1.34 -18.14
C PRO A 385 8.58 1.77 -18.40
N HIS A 386 8.98 2.95 -17.95
CA HIS A 386 10.32 3.50 -18.21
C HIS A 386 11.14 3.76 -16.94
N LEU A 387 10.54 3.57 -15.75
CA LEU A 387 11.17 3.94 -14.48
C LEU A 387 10.95 2.85 -13.42
N GLN A 388 12.02 2.46 -12.76
CA GLN A 388 11.99 1.52 -11.65
C GLN A 388 12.64 2.12 -10.39
N MET A 389 12.07 1.74 -9.24
CA MET A 389 12.64 2.05 -7.93
C MET A 389 13.59 0.94 -7.52
N PHE A 390 14.78 1.28 -7.08
CA PHE A 390 15.77 0.34 -6.56
C PHE A 390 16.22 0.68 -5.15
N CYS A 391 16.87 -0.27 -4.50
CA CYS A 391 17.73 -0.07 -3.34
C CYS A 391 19.08 -0.72 -3.60
N MET A 392 20.15 0.01 -3.31
CA MET A 392 21.52 -0.45 -3.39
C MET A 392 22.20 -0.39 -2.03
N SER A 393 22.97 -1.42 -1.70
CA SER A 393 23.74 -1.51 -0.46
C SER A 393 25.21 -1.59 -0.80
N PHE A 394 26.03 -0.71 -0.20
CA PHE A 394 27.48 -0.66 -0.42
C PHE A 394 28.19 -0.07 0.79
N PRO A 395 29.45 -0.46 1.09
CA PRO A 395 30.26 0.14 2.16
C PRO A 395 30.76 1.52 1.71
N LEU A 396 30.88 2.46 2.64
CA LEU A 396 31.63 3.69 2.39
C LEU A 396 33.12 3.34 2.22
N SER A 397 33.74 3.81 1.11
CA SER A 397 35.15 3.56 0.86
C SER A 397 36.05 4.36 1.84
N ILE A 398 37.22 3.81 2.15
CA ILE A 398 38.22 4.50 2.97
C ILE A 398 38.68 5.78 2.31
N GLU A 399 38.85 5.74 1.01
CA GLU A 399 39.28 6.87 0.17
C GLU A 399 38.28 8.03 0.23
N ASP A 400 36.97 7.73 0.14
CA ASP A 400 35.93 8.75 0.25
C ASP A 400 35.82 9.26 1.68
N ALA A 401 35.96 8.39 2.67
CA ALA A 401 35.95 8.78 4.08
C ALA A 401 37.14 9.67 4.48
N LEU A 402 38.28 9.53 3.80
CA LEU A 402 39.48 10.35 3.97
C LEU A 402 39.55 11.55 3.02
N SER A 403 38.65 11.70 2.07
CA SER A 403 38.64 12.77 1.10
C SER A 403 38.41 14.15 1.77
N ASP A 404 38.76 15.22 1.03
CA ASP A 404 38.47 16.57 1.49
C ASP A 404 36.97 16.85 1.44
N PRO A 405 36.30 17.12 2.56
CA PRO A 405 34.87 17.38 2.60
C PRO A 405 34.47 18.64 1.82
N SER A 406 35.40 19.57 1.57
CA SER A 406 35.12 20.75 0.74
C SER A 406 34.84 20.41 -0.74
N LYS A 407 35.21 19.19 -1.16
CA LYS A 407 34.94 18.65 -2.49
C LYS A 407 33.58 17.98 -2.60
N ALA A 408 32.81 17.91 -1.49
CA ALA A 408 31.46 17.38 -1.52
C ALA A 408 30.63 18.15 -2.55
N TYR A 409 29.89 17.43 -3.38
CA TYR A 409 28.92 18.04 -4.26
C TYR A 409 27.85 18.71 -3.39
N GLN A 410 27.96 20.05 -3.25
CA GLN A 410 26.89 20.81 -2.63
C GLN A 410 25.70 20.74 -3.59
N TYR A 411 24.66 20.02 -3.19
CA TYR A 411 23.37 20.04 -3.87
C TYR A 411 22.84 21.47 -3.81
N ILE A 412 23.25 22.30 -4.76
CA ILE A 412 22.56 23.54 -5.04
C ILE A 412 21.19 23.10 -5.51
N LYS A 413 20.12 23.45 -4.76
CA LYS A 413 18.75 23.32 -5.25
C LYS A 413 18.77 23.78 -6.69
N PRO A 414 18.45 22.96 -7.70
CA PRO A 414 18.27 23.48 -9.03
C PRO A 414 17.22 24.59 -8.85
N GLU A 415 17.57 25.81 -9.24
CA GLU A 415 16.55 26.80 -9.55
C GLU A 415 15.56 26.05 -10.40
N ARG A 416 14.31 25.99 -9.96
CA ARG A 416 13.24 25.13 -10.46
C ARG A 416 13.20 25.21 -11.98
N GLU A 417 13.95 24.36 -12.66
CA GLU A 417 13.52 23.88 -13.96
C GLU A 417 12.33 22.96 -13.63
N GLU A 418 11.16 23.39 -14.07
CA GLU A 418 9.89 22.68 -14.02
C GLU A 418 9.96 21.45 -14.96
N GLU A 419 10.88 20.56 -14.71
CA GLU A 419 10.73 19.19 -15.20
C GLU A 419 9.67 18.52 -14.34
N SER A 420 8.48 18.46 -14.91
CA SER A 420 7.37 17.65 -14.41
C SER A 420 7.91 16.24 -14.12
N LEU A 421 8.14 15.95 -12.84
CA LEU A 421 8.46 14.59 -12.39
C LEU A 421 7.40 13.65 -12.92
N PRO A 422 7.77 12.50 -13.51
CA PRO A 422 6.79 11.54 -13.99
C PRO A 422 5.92 11.12 -12.82
N LEU A 423 4.62 11.31 -13.00
CA LEU A 423 3.58 10.93 -12.06
C LEU A 423 3.80 9.48 -11.62
N ILE A 424 3.93 9.25 -10.34
CA ILE A 424 3.94 7.92 -9.74
C ILE A 424 2.51 7.38 -9.87
N LYS A 425 2.23 6.67 -10.97
CA LYS A 425 0.96 5.93 -11.17
C LYS A 425 0.90 4.68 -10.33
#